data_59b67df427475bd8b8ef58987a750249
#
_entry.id   59b67df427475bd8b8ef58987a750249
#
_cell.length_a   1.000
_cell.length_b   1.000
_cell.length_c   1.000
_cell.angle_alpha   90.00
_cell.angle_beta   90.00
_cell.angle_gamma   90.00
#
_symmetry.space_group_name_H-M   'P 1'
#
loop_
_entity.id
_entity.type
_entity.pdbx_description
1 polymer ?
#
loop_
_entity_poly.entity_id
_entity_poly.type
_entity_poly.pdbx_seq_one_letter_code
_entity_poly.pdbx_strand_id
1 'polypeptide(L)'
;MPFLVLCAKGYLSVKVVLSVRIARESQIKYVYLHGLGNNLANNCVIKKMKRLLMILALALHMTGAMAQDDVAFTNYWRFQSLYNPAAAGRSATLDVNGAFRMEMLGFEDAAQTMVIYGDLPMFFLPKAERHGMGVGFMNDKIGLFSNKKLWLQYAYHHPIGKKYVISGGLRLALLANSFNGTEVELGEGTSDEYVPTSDVNGTGFDMDLGLRFEHRDVWYAGVSVNHLLSPQIAMGEDKQFEMRTPPTMYAMGGYRMKFRNPVYSLRTAAMFRTDLQAWRADVSARLCYDGEKGRMYAGVNYSPMTSVALLLGLTFRGVDIGYSYEMYTGGIAVQNGTHELHIGYQMELNLTKKGKNRHQSVRWL
;
A
#
# COMPACT_ATOMS: atom_id res chain seq x y z
N MET A 1 11.99 -7.74 30.27
CA MET A 1 13.07 -7.41 29.31
C MET A 1 13.90 -8.65 29.06
N PRO A 2 13.97 -9.22 27.87
CA PRO A 2 14.87 -10.32 27.58
C PRO A 2 16.26 -9.74 27.25
N PHE A 3 17.29 -10.15 27.97
CA PHE A 3 18.67 -9.86 27.65
C PHE A 3 19.22 -10.93 26.70
N LEU A 4 19.73 -10.48 25.56
CA LEU A 4 20.48 -11.31 24.62
C LEU A 4 21.96 -11.26 25.01
N VAL A 5 22.53 -12.37 25.48
CA VAL A 5 23.97 -12.48 25.73
C VAL A 5 24.59 -13.27 24.58
N LEU A 6 25.42 -12.59 23.79
CA LEU A 6 26.24 -13.20 22.73
C LEU A 6 27.62 -13.53 23.34
N CYS A 7 27.95 -14.82 23.45
CA CYS A 7 29.27 -15.26 23.84
C CYS A 7 29.99 -15.88 22.63
N ALA A 8 31.03 -15.25 22.14
CA ALA A 8 31.86 -15.76 21.05
C ALA A 8 33.14 -16.40 21.61
N LYS A 9 33.35 -17.68 21.42
CA LYS A 9 34.67 -18.34 21.52
C LYS A 9 34.86 -19.25 20.30
N GLY A 10 35.83 -18.89 19.54
CA GLY A 10 36.68 -19.55 18.56
C GLY A 10 36.31 -20.90 17.93
N TYR A 11 35.10 -21.13 17.57
CA TYR A 11 34.55 -22.06 16.58
C TYR A 11 33.07 -21.71 16.50
N LEU A 12 32.58 -21.34 15.31
CA LEU A 12 31.26 -20.76 15.13
C LEU A 12 30.13 -21.74 15.48
N SER A 13 29.71 -21.77 16.74
CA SER A 13 28.40 -22.25 17.16
C SER A 13 27.62 -21.08 17.75
N VAL A 14 26.57 -20.64 17.06
CA VAL A 14 25.62 -19.65 17.61
C VAL A 14 24.75 -20.38 18.63
N LYS A 15 24.95 -20.13 19.92
CA LYS A 15 24.05 -20.59 20.98
C LYS A 15 23.00 -19.48 21.23
N VAL A 16 21.76 -19.75 20.86
CA VAL A 16 20.62 -18.91 21.24
C VAL A 16 20.09 -19.44 22.58
N VAL A 17 20.21 -18.64 23.62
CA VAL A 17 19.62 -18.96 24.94
C VAL A 17 18.34 -18.13 25.08
N LEU A 18 17.18 -18.76 24.98
CA LEU A 18 15.91 -18.16 25.33
C LEU A 18 15.63 -18.42 26.82
N SER A 19 15.65 -17.37 27.66
CA SER A 19 15.20 -17.49 29.05
C SER A 19 13.72 -17.13 29.12
N VAL A 20 12.89 -18.12 29.39
CA VAL A 20 11.48 -17.93 29.77
C VAL A 20 11.38 -17.99 31.28
N ARG A 21 10.99 -16.88 31.92
CA ARG A 21 10.76 -16.81 33.35
C ARG A 21 9.33 -17.26 33.63
N ILE A 22 9.16 -18.50 34.06
CA ILE A 22 7.90 -18.98 34.64
C ILE A 22 8.02 -18.81 36.16
N ALA A 23 7.14 -18.01 36.75
CA ALA A 23 7.07 -17.79 38.17
C ALA A 23 6.51 -19.03 38.86
N ARG A 24 7.37 -19.87 39.38
CA ARG A 24 7.30 -20.65 40.62
C ARG A 24 8.53 -21.55 40.76
N GLU A 25 9.23 -21.36 41.88
CA GLU A 25 10.28 -22.21 42.44
C GLU A 25 11.58 -22.43 41.66
N SER A 26 12.59 -21.67 42.10
CA SER A 26 14.02 -22.02 42.28
C SER A 26 14.66 -23.16 41.48
N GLN A 27 14.52 -23.24 40.19
CA GLN A 27 15.51 -23.94 39.34
C GLN A 27 15.50 -23.38 37.91
N ILE A 28 16.63 -22.87 37.48
CA ILE A 28 16.89 -22.47 36.11
C ILE A 28 17.20 -23.72 35.29
N LYS A 29 16.26 -24.21 34.50
CA LYS A 29 16.51 -25.25 33.49
C LYS A 29 16.99 -24.63 32.18
N TYR A 30 18.20 -24.96 31.78
CA TYR A 30 18.72 -24.63 30.47
C TYR A 30 18.28 -25.71 29.46
N VAL A 31 17.53 -25.32 28.45
CA VAL A 31 17.19 -26.21 27.34
C VAL A 31 18.23 -26.00 26.23
N TYR A 32 19.05 -27.00 26.00
CA TYR A 32 20.01 -27.02 24.88
C TYR A 32 19.33 -27.67 23.66
N LEU A 33 19.14 -26.87 22.61
CA LEU A 33 18.81 -27.41 21.30
C LEU A 33 20.10 -27.82 20.58
N HIS A 34 20.41 -29.11 20.59
CA HIS A 34 21.46 -29.69 19.78
C HIS A 34 20.82 -30.22 18.50
N GLY A 35 21.27 -29.72 17.37
CA GLY A 35 20.96 -30.32 16.10
C GLY A 35 21.07 -29.38 14.93
N LEU A 36 22.13 -29.48 14.19
CA LEU A 36 22.18 -29.72 12.77
C LEU A 36 23.62 -29.47 12.28
N GLY A 37 24.29 -30.58 12.08
CA GLY A 37 25.66 -30.64 11.61
C GLY A 37 25.80 -30.31 10.13
N ASN A 38 26.95 -29.78 9.83
CA ASN A 38 27.74 -29.85 8.62
C ASN A 38 27.03 -29.92 7.26
N ASN A 39 27.00 -28.73 6.60
CA ASN A 39 27.13 -28.69 5.14
C ASN A 39 27.73 -27.33 4.71
N LEU A 40 28.85 -27.36 4.02
CA LEU A 40 29.60 -26.21 3.50
C LEU A 40 28.82 -25.30 2.54
N ALA A 41 27.68 -25.77 2.02
CA ALA A 41 26.73 -24.98 1.23
C ALA A 41 25.98 -23.92 2.07
N ASN A 42 25.86 -24.12 3.39
CA ASN A 42 25.11 -23.23 4.28
C ASN A 42 25.83 -21.92 4.59
N ASN A 43 27.16 -21.84 4.45
CA ASN A 43 27.91 -20.63 4.79
C ASN A 43 27.63 -19.44 3.83
N CYS A 44 27.31 -19.71 2.57
CA CYS A 44 26.97 -18.66 1.61
C CYS A 44 25.55 -18.11 1.84
N VAL A 45 24.61 -19.00 2.14
CA VAL A 45 23.21 -18.64 2.45
C VAL A 45 23.14 -17.89 3.79
N ILE A 46 23.85 -18.38 4.81
CA ILE A 46 23.90 -17.73 6.14
C ILE A 46 24.59 -16.35 6.06
N LYS A 47 25.65 -16.19 5.27
CA LYS A 47 26.29 -14.88 5.04
C LYS A 47 25.35 -13.92 4.29
N LYS A 48 24.61 -14.39 3.28
CA LYS A 48 23.62 -13.59 2.58
C LYS A 48 22.45 -13.21 3.51
N MET A 49 21.98 -14.14 4.32
CA MET A 49 20.91 -13.91 5.29
C MET A 49 21.34 -12.95 6.41
N LYS A 50 22.59 -13.03 6.92
CA LYS A 50 23.14 -12.07 7.87
C LYS A 50 23.27 -10.66 7.28
N ARG A 51 23.70 -10.54 6.01
CA ARG A 51 23.72 -9.24 5.32
C ARG A 51 22.33 -8.67 5.14
N LEU A 52 21.36 -9.51 4.75
CA LEU A 52 19.97 -9.11 4.61
C LEU A 52 19.36 -8.66 5.96
N LEU A 53 19.63 -9.41 7.04
CA LEU A 53 19.21 -9.04 8.40
C LEU A 53 19.90 -7.78 8.93
N MET A 54 21.18 -7.57 8.59
CA MET A 54 21.89 -6.33 8.94
C MET A 54 21.33 -5.12 8.18
N ILE A 55 21.03 -5.27 6.89
CA ILE A 55 20.39 -4.22 6.08
C ILE A 55 18.98 -3.94 6.62
N LEU A 56 18.22 -4.98 6.97
CA LEU A 56 16.90 -4.84 7.57
C LEU A 56 16.97 -4.17 8.96
N ALA A 57 17.95 -4.53 9.79
CA ALA A 57 18.16 -3.90 11.09
C ALA A 57 18.64 -2.44 10.97
N LEU A 58 19.46 -2.11 9.98
CA LEU A 58 19.89 -0.74 9.70
C LEU A 58 18.70 0.12 9.21
N ALA A 59 17.84 -0.45 8.38
CA ALA A 59 16.62 0.21 7.91
C ALA A 59 15.61 0.49 9.04
N LEU A 60 15.60 -0.35 10.11
CA LEU A 60 14.72 -0.20 11.26
C LEU A 60 15.15 0.90 12.26
N HIS A 61 16.34 1.49 12.11
CA HIS A 61 16.84 2.52 13.02
C HIS A 61 16.62 3.95 12.52
N MET A 62 15.98 4.14 11.38
CA MET A 62 15.66 5.49 10.88
C MET A 62 14.37 5.98 11.56
N THR A 63 14.49 6.59 12.74
CA THR A 63 13.43 7.39 13.36
C THR A 63 13.39 8.73 12.64
N GLY A 64 12.60 8.83 11.59
CA GLY A 64 12.39 10.07 10.85
C GLY A 64 11.27 10.89 11.47
N ALA A 65 11.43 12.20 11.49
CA ALA A 65 10.34 13.14 11.70
C ALA A 65 9.26 12.87 10.64
N MET A 66 7.99 12.90 11.04
CA MET A 66 6.85 12.68 10.14
C MET A 66 6.81 13.80 9.10
N ALA A 67 7.37 13.58 7.93
CA ALA A 67 7.15 14.39 6.76
C ALA A 67 5.76 14.03 6.16
N GLN A 68 5.16 14.95 5.38
CA GLN A 68 3.90 14.70 4.68
C GLN A 68 4.01 13.39 3.89
N ASP A 69 3.25 12.38 4.31
CA ASP A 69 3.25 11.06 3.71
C ASP A 69 2.11 11.01 2.67
N ASP A 70 2.36 10.35 1.55
CA ASP A 70 1.34 10.12 0.52
C ASP A 70 0.20 9.25 1.10
N VAL A 71 -1.01 9.41 0.58
CA VAL A 71 -2.23 8.81 1.14
C VAL A 71 -2.11 7.30 1.36
N ALA A 72 -2.45 6.85 2.55
CA ALA A 72 -2.36 5.46 2.99
C ALA A 72 -3.72 4.82 3.16
N PHE A 73 -4.21 4.09 2.16
CA PHE A 73 -5.38 3.24 2.34
C PHE A 73 -5.02 1.94 3.03
N THR A 74 -5.81 1.56 4.03
CA THR A 74 -5.67 0.28 4.75
C THR A 74 -5.94 -0.91 3.81
N ASN A 75 -6.84 -0.72 2.83
CA ASN A 75 -7.15 -1.70 1.79
C ASN A 75 -6.26 -1.55 0.54
N TYR A 76 -4.97 -1.19 0.69
CA TYR A 76 -4.00 -0.97 -0.40
C TYR A 76 -3.92 -2.13 -1.41
N TRP A 77 -4.13 -3.35 -0.97
CA TRP A 77 -4.15 -4.54 -1.82
C TRP A 77 -5.28 -4.52 -2.85
N ARG A 78 -6.37 -3.77 -2.60
CA ARG A 78 -7.48 -3.54 -3.53
C ARG A 78 -7.12 -2.45 -4.54
N PHE A 79 -6.39 -1.43 -4.10
CA PHE A 79 -6.07 -0.23 -4.87
C PHE A 79 -4.68 -0.29 -5.53
N GLN A 80 -4.31 -1.45 -6.07
CA GLN A 80 -2.95 -1.67 -6.58
C GLN A 80 -2.55 -0.67 -7.68
N SER A 81 -3.48 -0.32 -8.60
CA SER A 81 -3.19 0.63 -9.68
C SER A 81 -3.13 2.08 -9.21
N LEU A 82 -3.67 2.41 -8.02
CA LEU A 82 -3.48 3.71 -7.38
C LEU A 82 -2.01 3.93 -7.00
N TYR A 83 -1.34 2.91 -6.46
CA TYR A 83 0.05 2.98 -6.03
C TYR A 83 1.05 2.66 -7.12
N ASN A 84 0.71 1.74 -8.03
CA ASN A 84 1.60 1.28 -9.08
C ASN A 84 0.89 1.29 -10.44
N PRO A 85 1.24 2.21 -11.36
CA PRO A 85 0.59 2.30 -12.66
C PRO A 85 0.74 1.03 -13.52
N ALA A 86 1.74 0.17 -13.25
CA ALA A 86 1.89 -1.11 -13.95
C ALA A 86 0.77 -2.12 -13.62
N ALA A 87 -0.11 -1.83 -12.66
CA ALA A 87 -1.27 -2.67 -12.34
C ALA A 87 -2.54 -2.28 -13.11
N ALA A 88 -2.55 -1.17 -13.86
CA ALA A 88 -3.72 -0.65 -14.55
C ALA A 88 -4.21 -1.60 -15.65
N GLY A 89 -5.52 -1.83 -15.74
CA GLY A 89 -6.18 -2.61 -16.80
C GLY A 89 -5.67 -4.05 -16.95
N ARG A 90 -5.15 -4.64 -15.87
CA ARG A 90 -4.58 -5.99 -15.86
C ARG A 90 -5.59 -7.09 -16.17
N SER A 91 -6.81 -6.87 -15.84
CA SER A 91 -7.90 -7.82 -16.06
C SER A 91 -8.67 -7.53 -17.34
N ALA A 92 -9.40 -8.53 -17.83
CA ALA A 92 -10.30 -8.37 -18.97
C ALA A 92 -11.64 -7.69 -18.56
N THR A 93 -11.63 -6.93 -17.49
CA THR A 93 -12.80 -6.25 -16.93
C THR A 93 -12.56 -4.74 -16.88
N LEU A 94 -13.63 -3.97 -16.98
CA LEU A 94 -13.66 -2.62 -16.45
C LEU A 94 -13.73 -2.75 -14.92
N ASP A 95 -12.77 -2.16 -14.22
CA ASP A 95 -12.70 -2.13 -12.76
C ASP A 95 -12.80 -0.68 -12.28
N VAL A 96 -13.93 -0.31 -11.69
CA VAL A 96 -14.16 1.02 -11.13
C VAL A 96 -14.09 0.92 -9.62
N ASN A 97 -13.34 1.81 -8.99
CA ASN A 97 -13.11 1.82 -7.57
C ASN A 97 -13.30 3.20 -6.98
N GLY A 98 -13.94 3.25 -5.83
CA GLY A 98 -14.04 4.43 -5.00
C GLY A 98 -13.67 4.09 -3.56
N ALA A 99 -13.03 5.00 -2.85
CA ALA A 99 -12.80 4.89 -1.42
C ALA A 99 -12.94 6.24 -0.75
N PHE A 100 -13.39 6.16 0.48
CA PHE A 100 -13.47 7.30 1.39
C PHE A 100 -12.83 6.91 2.72
N ARG A 101 -11.87 7.71 3.17
CA ARG A 101 -11.12 7.51 4.40
C ARG A 101 -11.24 8.75 5.27
N MET A 102 -11.60 8.55 6.53
CA MET A 102 -11.57 9.57 7.59
C MET A 102 -10.55 9.16 8.63
N GLU A 103 -9.50 9.94 8.76
CA GLU A 103 -8.44 9.67 9.74
C GLU A 103 -8.77 10.33 11.07
N MET A 104 -8.45 9.63 12.16
CA MET A 104 -8.54 10.17 13.52
C MET A 104 -9.91 10.84 13.80
N LEU A 105 -11.00 10.11 13.58
CA LEU A 105 -12.35 10.62 13.74
C LEU A 105 -12.56 11.21 15.15
N GLY A 106 -13.06 12.45 15.21
CA GLY A 106 -13.31 13.19 16.47
C GLY A 106 -12.33 14.33 16.72
N PHE A 107 -11.31 14.49 15.88
CA PHE A 107 -10.52 15.72 15.84
C PHE A 107 -11.18 16.72 14.89
N GLU A 108 -11.11 18.00 15.25
CA GLU A 108 -11.46 19.09 14.37
C GLU A 108 -10.53 19.09 13.16
N ASP A 109 -11.05 19.28 11.97
CA ASP A 109 -10.29 19.22 10.70
C ASP A 109 -9.51 17.91 10.45
N ALA A 110 -10.03 16.80 10.96
CA ALA A 110 -9.47 15.47 10.72
C ALA A 110 -9.30 15.21 9.21
N ALA A 111 -8.19 14.57 8.85
CA ALA A 111 -7.87 14.30 7.45
C ALA A 111 -8.94 13.41 6.78
N GLN A 112 -9.34 13.80 5.58
CA GLN A 112 -10.36 13.13 4.78
C GLN A 112 -9.85 12.94 3.36
N THR A 113 -9.80 11.68 2.94
CA THR A 113 -9.39 11.33 1.59
C THR A 113 -10.51 10.67 0.83
N MET A 114 -10.77 11.15 -0.37
CA MET A 114 -11.67 10.53 -1.33
C MET A 114 -10.92 10.21 -2.61
N VAL A 115 -11.09 9.00 -3.12
CA VAL A 115 -10.54 8.59 -4.41
C VAL A 115 -11.61 7.89 -5.24
N ILE A 116 -11.62 8.16 -6.53
CA ILE A 116 -12.37 7.41 -7.54
C ILE A 116 -11.49 7.19 -8.75
N TYR A 117 -11.41 5.96 -9.22
CA TYR A 117 -10.66 5.65 -10.43
C TYR A 117 -11.21 4.42 -11.14
N GLY A 118 -10.92 4.32 -12.43
CA GLY A 118 -11.29 3.18 -13.25
C GLY A 118 -10.14 2.74 -14.12
N ASP A 119 -10.01 1.43 -14.26
CA ASP A 119 -9.03 0.77 -15.12
C ASP A 119 -9.71 -0.19 -16.08
N LEU A 120 -9.21 -0.24 -17.32
CA LEU A 120 -9.72 -1.16 -18.33
C LEU A 120 -8.61 -1.58 -19.30
N PRO A 121 -8.71 -2.77 -19.94
CA PRO A 121 -7.86 -3.13 -21.05
C PRO A 121 -8.21 -2.31 -22.29
N MET A 122 -7.21 -1.92 -23.07
CA MET A 122 -7.41 -1.12 -24.31
C MET A 122 -7.91 -2.03 -25.43
N PHE A 123 -9.20 -2.32 -25.45
CA PHE A 123 -9.86 -3.28 -26.33
C PHE A 123 -9.84 -2.90 -27.83
N PHE A 124 -9.47 -1.68 -28.16
CA PHE A 124 -9.30 -1.21 -29.54
C PHE A 124 -7.92 -1.54 -30.12
N LEU A 125 -6.96 -1.98 -29.29
CA LEU A 125 -5.65 -2.40 -29.74
C LEU A 125 -5.58 -3.91 -30.01
N PRO A 126 -4.70 -4.36 -30.95
CA PRO A 126 -4.37 -5.77 -31.09
C PRO A 126 -3.81 -6.31 -29.77
N LYS A 127 -4.25 -7.52 -29.34
CA LYS A 127 -3.86 -8.12 -28.06
C LYS A 127 -4.22 -7.22 -26.87
N ALA A 128 -5.47 -6.81 -26.84
CA ALA A 128 -6.02 -5.88 -25.83
C ALA A 128 -5.63 -6.23 -24.37
N GLU A 129 -5.49 -7.53 -24.08
CA GLU A 129 -5.05 -8.03 -22.78
C GLU A 129 -3.62 -7.64 -22.37
N ARG A 130 -2.86 -7.04 -23.31
CA ARG A 130 -1.51 -6.53 -23.04
C ARG A 130 -1.44 -5.04 -22.77
N HIS A 131 -2.52 -4.34 -22.98
CA HIS A 131 -2.56 -2.89 -22.87
C HIS A 131 -3.65 -2.49 -21.88
N GLY A 132 -3.25 -1.89 -20.78
CA GLY A 132 -4.15 -1.34 -19.78
C GLY A 132 -4.14 0.18 -19.80
N MET A 133 -5.27 0.78 -19.52
CA MET A 133 -5.39 2.21 -19.27
C MET A 133 -6.24 2.45 -18.03
N GLY A 134 -6.03 3.58 -17.40
CA GLY A 134 -6.83 3.98 -16.25
C GLY A 134 -6.86 5.50 -16.13
N VAL A 135 -7.91 5.97 -15.49
CA VAL A 135 -8.12 7.38 -15.15
C VAL A 135 -8.65 7.46 -13.73
N GLY A 136 -8.29 8.50 -13.01
CA GLY A 136 -8.79 8.68 -11.66
C GLY A 136 -8.63 10.08 -11.13
N PHE A 137 -9.33 10.32 -10.05
CA PHE A 137 -9.33 11.56 -9.31
C PHE A 137 -9.22 11.24 -7.81
N MET A 138 -8.43 12.02 -7.10
CA MET A 138 -8.29 11.98 -5.65
C MET A 138 -8.40 13.38 -5.10
N ASN A 139 -9.06 13.51 -3.97
CA ASN A 139 -9.08 14.71 -3.16
C ASN A 139 -8.68 14.31 -1.73
N ASP A 140 -7.62 14.91 -1.24
CA ASP A 140 -7.09 14.70 0.08
C ASP A 140 -7.12 16.02 0.85
N LYS A 141 -7.97 16.11 1.88
CA LYS A 141 -8.12 17.28 2.74
C LYS A 141 -7.45 16.98 4.08
N ILE A 142 -6.49 17.82 4.47
CA ILE A 142 -5.77 17.72 5.74
C ILE A 142 -5.78 19.12 6.39
N GLY A 143 -6.63 19.30 7.38
CA GLY A 143 -6.83 20.62 7.97
C GLY A 143 -7.29 21.61 6.90
N LEU A 144 -6.58 22.73 6.79
CA LEU A 144 -6.83 23.80 5.82
C LEU A 144 -6.28 23.52 4.41
N PHE A 145 -5.49 22.45 4.25
CA PHE A 145 -4.95 22.03 2.96
C PHE A 145 -5.89 21.09 2.22
N SER A 146 -6.04 21.28 0.91
CA SER A 146 -6.72 20.35 0.03
C SER A 146 -5.85 20.07 -1.19
N ASN A 147 -5.48 18.80 -1.34
CA ASN A 147 -4.64 18.30 -2.43
C ASN A 147 -5.49 17.49 -3.37
N LYS A 148 -5.63 17.94 -4.61
CA LYS A 148 -6.39 17.25 -5.66
C LYS A 148 -5.43 16.68 -6.69
N LYS A 149 -5.63 15.42 -7.09
CA LYS A 149 -4.83 14.75 -8.11
C LYS A 149 -5.76 14.16 -9.16
N LEU A 150 -5.62 14.59 -10.41
CA LEU A 150 -6.27 13.99 -11.58
C LEU A 150 -5.20 13.28 -12.38
N TRP A 151 -5.45 12.03 -12.82
CA TRP A 151 -4.44 11.29 -13.55
C TRP A 151 -4.99 10.46 -14.70
N LEU A 152 -4.11 10.22 -15.67
CA LEU A 152 -4.24 9.23 -16.73
C LEU A 152 -3.06 8.27 -16.63
N GLN A 153 -3.30 6.97 -16.78
CA GLN A 153 -2.25 5.96 -16.69
C GLN A 153 -2.36 4.94 -17.82
N TYR A 154 -1.21 4.41 -18.19
CA TYR A 154 -1.06 3.35 -19.17
C TYR A 154 -0.14 2.27 -18.63
N ALA A 155 -0.48 1.01 -18.92
CA ALA A 155 0.35 -0.15 -18.57
C ALA A 155 0.50 -1.08 -19.78
N TYR A 156 1.69 -1.64 -19.92
CA TYR A 156 1.96 -2.71 -20.86
C TYR A 156 2.26 -4.01 -20.14
N HIS A 157 1.49 -5.08 -20.44
CA HIS A 157 1.58 -6.38 -19.83
C HIS A 157 2.21 -7.37 -20.81
N HIS A 158 3.43 -7.83 -20.53
CA HIS A 158 4.14 -8.81 -21.34
C HIS A 158 4.06 -10.20 -20.71
N PRO A 159 3.31 -11.15 -21.32
CA PRO A 159 3.27 -12.52 -20.81
C PRO A 159 4.58 -13.24 -21.08
N ILE A 160 5.17 -13.85 -20.03
CA ILE A 160 6.34 -14.71 -20.10
C ILE A 160 5.88 -16.15 -19.93
N GLY A 161 5.72 -16.84 -21.06
CA GLY A 161 5.11 -18.16 -21.09
C GLY A 161 3.62 -18.13 -20.69
N LYS A 162 3.14 -19.19 -20.02
CA LYS A 162 1.71 -19.33 -19.67
C LYS A 162 1.38 -18.81 -18.26
N LYS A 163 2.37 -18.67 -17.38
CA LYS A 163 2.17 -18.46 -15.95
C LYS A 163 2.59 -17.09 -15.48
N TYR A 164 3.58 -16.48 -16.10
CA TYR A 164 4.17 -15.22 -15.62
C TYR A 164 3.80 -14.05 -16.52
N VAL A 165 3.72 -12.87 -15.91
CA VAL A 165 3.53 -11.60 -16.60
C VAL A 165 4.48 -10.58 -15.99
N ILE A 166 5.21 -9.85 -16.84
CA ILE A 166 5.93 -8.63 -16.45
C ILE A 166 5.17 -7.43 -17.01
N SER A 167 5.02 -6.40 -16.21
CA SER A 167 4.28 -5.20 -16.60
C SER A 167 5.10 -3.96 -16.30
N GLY A 168 5.05 -2.99 -17.19
CA GLY A 168 5.54 -1.63 -16.98
C GLY A 168 4.40 -0.64 -17.09
N GLY A 169 4.40 0.40 -16.28
CA GLY A 169 3.34 1.42 -16.28
C GLY A 169 3.89 2.82 -16.14
N LEU A 170 3.18 3.75 -16.74
CA LEU A 170 3.39 5.19 -16.69
C LEU A 170 2.08 5.86 -16.28
N ARG A 171 2.16 6.87 -15.43
CA ARG A 171 1.05 7.77 -15.09
C ARG A 171 1.49 9.20 -15.30
N LEU A 172 0.59 9.99 -15.86
CA LEU A 172 0.69 11.45 -15.92
C LEU A 172 -0.39 12.02 -15.02
N ALA A 173 -0.04 12.99 -14.20
CA ALA A 173 -0.94 13.58 -13.23
C ALA A 173 -0.89 15.11 -13.25
N LEU A 174 -2.06 15.69 -12.96
CA LEU A 174 -2.22 17.10 -12.64
C LEU A 174 -2.51 17.22 -11.16
N LEU A 175 -1.72 17.99 -10.47
CA LEU A 175 -1.89 18.30 -9.06
C LEU A 175 -2.49 19.70 -8.93
N ALA A 176 -3.45 19.85 -8.03
CA ALA A 176 -4.00 21.15 -7.67
C ALA A 176 -4.08 21.24 -6.15
N ASN A 177 -3.21 22.04 -5.57
CA ASN A 177 -3.11 22.24 -4.13
C ASN A 177 -3.76 23.56 -3.78
N SER A 178 -4.54 23.56 -2.70
CA SER A 178 -5.17 24.76 -2.17
C SER A 178 -5.00 24.84 -0.66
N PHE A 179 -4.87 26.04 -0.16
CA PHE A 179 -4.86 26.34 1.26
C PHE A 179 -5.96 27.37 1.54
N ASN A 180 -6.83 27.08 2.51
CA ASN A 180 -7.93 27.97 2.92
C ASN A 180 -7.41 28.94 3.99
N GLY A 181 -6.89 30.09 3.54
CA GLY A 181 -6.36 31.11 4.43
C GLY A 181 -7.44 31.92 5.16
N THR A 182 -8.68 31.91 4.67
CA THR A 182 -9.79 32.65 5.28
C THR A 182 -10.27 31.97 6.59
N GLU A 183 -10.00 30.73 6.81
CA GLU A 183 -10.34 29.98 8.05
C GLU A 183 -9.20 30.00 9.09
N VAL A 184 -8.10 30.75 8.82
CA VAL A 184 -6.99 30.85 9.79
C VAL A 184 -7.39 31.82 10.90
N GLU A 185 -7.58 31.30 12.11
CA GLU A 185 -7.75 32.11 13.31
C GLU A 185 -6.39 32.53 13.87
N LEU A 186 -5.95 33.72 13.51
CA LEU A 186 -4.82 34.39 14.17
C LEU A 186 -5.30 34.99 15.48
N GLY A 187 -4.61 34.67 16.61
CA GLY A 187 -4.93 35.31 17.90
C GLY A 187 -4.93 36.80 17.82
N GLU A 188 -5.81 37.48 18.63
CA GLU A 188 -6.00 38.92 18.61
C GLU A 188 -4.67 39.70 18.63
N GLY A 189 -4.44 40.50 17.59
CA GLY A 189 -3.28 41.38 17.47
C GLY A 189 -2.03 40.76 16.82
N THR A 190 -2.10 39.53 16.30
CA THR A 190 -0.99 38.87 15.60
C THR A 190 -1.27 38.85 14.09
N SER A 191 -0.51 39.60 13.30
CA SER A 191 -0.41 39.38 11.86
C SER A 191 0.90 38.62 11.57
N ASP A 192 0.82 37.46 10.95
CA ASP A 192 2.01 36.76 10.49
C ASP A 192 2.09 36.93 8.96
N GLU A 193 3.14 37.60 8.49
CA GLU A 193 3.38 37.87 7.07
C GLU A 193 3.58 36.59 6.26
N TYR A 194 3.90 35.48 6.93
CA TYR A 194 4.15 34.17 6.31
C TYR A 194 2.90 33.27 6.23
N VAL A 195 1.79 33.65 6.86
CA VAL A 195 0.54 32.88 6.81
C VAL A 195 -0.45 33.60 5.90
N PRO A 196 -0.88 32.96 4.80
CA PRO A 196 -1.91 33.54 3.92
C PRO A 196 -3.22 33.72 4.69
N THR A 197 -3.74 34.94 4.66
CA THR A 197 -5.08 35.27 5.20
C THR A 197 -6.18 35.21 4.12
N SER A 198 -5.83 34.80 2.92
CA SER A 198 -6.72 34.55 1.78
C SER A 198 -6.47 33.17 1.20
N ASP A 199 -7.46 32.66 0.46
CA ASP A 199 -7.34 31.37 -0.21
C ASP A 199 -6.26 31.42 -1.29
N VAL A 200 -5.32 30.51 -1.24
CA VAL A 200 -4.25 30.38 -2.23
C VAL A 200 -4.31 29.04 -2.92
N ASN A 201 -4.11 29.05 -4.24
CA ASN A 201 -4.17 27.89 -5.09
C ASN A 201 -2.93 27.78 -5.97
N GLY A 202 -2.53 26.57 -6.29
CA GLY A 202 -1.45 26.29 -7.23
C GLY A 202 -1.67 24.97 -7.96
N THR A 203 -1.11 24.87 -9.16
CA THR A 203 -1.21 23.64 -9.98
C THR A 203 0.18 23.18 -10.42
N GLY A 204 0.34 21.87 -10.57
CA GLY A 204 1.58 21.26 -11.02
C GLY A 204 1.32 20.04 -11.90
N PHE A 205 2.31 19.69 -12.72
CA PHE A 205 2.31 18.47 -13.51
C PHE A 205 3.27 17.47 -12.88
N ASP A 206 2.89 16.18 -12.92
CA ASP A 206 3.65 15.12 -12.29
C ASP A 206 3.59 13.82 -13.09
N MET A 207 4.51 12.90 -12.77
CA MET A 207 4.67 11.64 -13.46
C MET A 207 5.01 10.53 -12.46
N ASP A 208 4.37 9.37 -12.63
CA ASP A 208 4.65 8.17 -11.85
C ASP A 208 5.08 7.02 -12.77
N LEU A 209 6.02 6.20 -12.32
CA LEU A 209 6.50 5.01 -13.02
C LEU A 209 6.33 3.77 -12.16
N GLY A 210 6.08 2.64 -12.82
CA GLY A 210 5.93 1.37 -12.12
C GLY A 210 6.37 0.16 -12.91
N LEU A 211 6.81 -0.85 -12.17
CA LEU A 211 7.11 -2.19 -12.66
C LEU A 211 6.38 -3.21 -11.78
N ARG A 212 5.92 -4.29 -12.41
CA ARG A 212 5.23 -5.38 -11.74
C ARG A 212 5.62 -6.71 -12.37
N PHE A 213 5.82 -7.71 -11.54
CA PHE A 213 6.02 -9.09 -11.96
C PHE A 213 5.07 -9.99 -11.18
N GLU A 214 4.39 -10.90 -11.87
CA GLU A 214 3.41 -11.78 -11.24
C GLU A 214 3.41 -13.19 -11.81
N HIS A 215 3.12 -14.13 -10.94
CA HIS A 215 2.65 -15.45 -11.30
C HIS A 215 1.13 -15.42 -11.23
N ARG A 216 0.46 -15.62 -12.37
CA ARG A 216 -1.00 -15.54 -12.46
C ARG A 216 -1.66 -16.35 -11.33
N ASP A 217 -2.59 -15.71 -10.61
CA ASP A 217 -3.40 -16.31 -9.53
C ASP A 217 -2.66 -16.82 -8.30
N VAL A 218 -1.35 -16.60 -8.16
CA VAL A 218 -0.58 -17.10 -7.01
C VAL A 218 0.08 -15.98 -6.23
N TRP A 219 0.92 -15.16 -6.88
CA TRP A 219 1.63 -14.08 -6.22
C TRP A 219 1.96 -12.95 -7.19
N TYR A 220 2.19 -11.79 -6.65
CA TYR A 220 2.73 -10.65 -7.37
C TYR A 220 3.75 -9.91 -6.52
N ALA A 221 4.66 -9.22 -7.21
CA ALA A 221 5.56 -8.23 -6.64
C ALA A 221 5.66 -7.05 -7.60
N GLY A 222 5.76 -5.85 -7.06
CA GLY A 222 5.89 -4.64 -7.86
C GLY A 222 6.61 -3.54 -7.11
N VAL A 223 7.19 -2.64 -7.86
CA VAL A 223 7.83 -1.42 -7.37
C VAL A 223 7.33 -0.25 -8.21
N SER A 224 7.20 0.90 -7.58
CA SER A 224 6.85 2.14 -8.27
C SER A 224 7.49 3.34 -7.61
N VAL A 225 7.62 4.41 -8.38
CA VAL A 225 8.01 5.73 -7.90
C VAL A 225 6.91 6.68 -8.34
N ASN A 226 6.25 7.28 -7.37
CA ASN A 226 5.27 8.32 -7.57
C ASN A 226 5.94 9.68 -7.32
N HIS A 227 5.37 10.73 -7.88
CA HIS A 227 5.90 12.09 -7.78
C HIS A 227 7.35 12.21 -8.29
N LEU A 228 7.64 11.56 -9.43
CA LEU A 228 8.98 11.47 -10.01
C LEU A 228 9.54 12.86 -10.38
N LEU A 229 8.68 13.78 -10.81
CA LEU A 229 9.07 15.14 -11.17
C LEU A 229 9.24 16.03 -9.93
N SER A 230 8.79 15.58 -8.76
CA SER A 230 8.87 16.34 -7.51
C SER A 230 8.42 17.79 -7.68
N PRO A 231 7.19 18.04 -8.16
CA PRO A 231 6.77 19.38 -8.53
C PRO A 231 6.79 20.33 -7.33
N GLN A 232 7.34 21.51 -7.57
CA GLN A 232 7.24 22.66 -6.67
C GLN A 232 6.05 23.47 -7.13
N ILE A 233 4.99 23.49 -6.34
CA ILE A 233 3.75 24.18 -6.66
C ILE A 233 3.76 25.51 -5.93
N ALA A 234 3.97 26.59 -6.69
CA ALA A 234 3.86 27.94 -6.18
C ALA A 234 2.38 28.31 -6.07
N MET A 235 1.96 28.82 -4.92
CA MET A 235 0.58 29.20 -4.59
C MET A 235 0.48 30.71 -4.30
N GLY A 236 -0.68 31.28 -4.62
CA GLY A 236 -0.96 32.69 -4.45
C GLY A 236 -0.57 33.56 -5.64
N GLU A 237 -1.11 34.78 -5.71
CA GLU A 237 -0.85 35.74 -6.81
C GLU A 237 0.63 36.11 -6.90
N ASP A 238 1.28 36.29 -5.77
CA ASP A 238 2.70 36.67 -5.67
C ASP A 238 3.63 35.47 -5.65
N LYS A 239 3.11 34.22 -5.74
CA LYS A 239 3.89 32.96 -5.68
C LYS A 239 4.80 32.87 -4.46
N GLN A 240 4.39 33.42 -3.33
CA GLN A 240 5.19 33.48 -2.12
C GLN A 240 5.22 32.14 -1.35
N PHE A 241 4.22 31.28 -1.59
CA PHE A 241 4.11 29.98 -0.94
C PHE A 241 4.44 28.88 -1.93
N GLU A 242 5.41 28.05 -1.58
CA GLU A 242 5.81 26.90 -2.39
C GLU A 242 5.56 25.60 -1.62
N MET A 243 4.77 24.72 -2.21
CA MET A 243 4.58 23.36 -1.71
C MET A 243 5.29 22.36 -2.61
N ARG A 244 6.22 21.60 -2.06
CA ARG A 244 6.94 20.57 -2.79
C ARG A 244 6.38 19.19 -2.43
N THR A 245 6.07 18.40 -3.46
CA THR A 245 5.69 17.00 -3.29
C THR A 245 6.91 16.11 -3.54
N PRO A 246 7.48 15.47 -2.50
CA PRO A 246 8.67 14.64 -2.67
C PRO A 246 8.36 13.34 -3.41
N PRO A 247 9.34 12.74 -4.13
CA PRO A 247 9.18 11.44 -4.74
C PRO A 247 8.95 10.37 -3.68
N THR A 248 7.92 9.55 -3.87
CA THR A 248 7.57 8.46 -2.97
C THR A 248 7.77 7.11 -3.67
N MET A 249 8.55 6.24 -3.05
CA MET A 249 8.83 4.90 -3.53
C MET A 249 7.92 3.88 -2.86
N TYR A 250 7.36 2.98 -3.67
CA TYR A 250 6.52 1.88 -3.20
C TYR A 250 7.12 0.53 -3.60
N ALA A 251 7.07 -0.42 -2.69
CA ALA A 251 7.27 -1.84 -2.98
C ALA A 251 6.06 -2.61 -2.46
N MET A 252 5.41 -3.37 -3.33
CA MET A 252 4.19 -4.11 -3.01
C MET A 252 4.33 -5.58 -3.38
N GLY A 253 3.71 -6.44 -2.60
CA GLY A 253 3.63 -7.86 -2.91
C GLY A 253 2.39 -8.49 -2.31
N GLY A 254 1.97 -9.60 -2.92
CA GLY A 254 0.85 -10.37 -2.39
C GLY A 254 0.96 -11.85 -2.76
N TYR A 255 0.39 -12.69 -1.93
CA TYR A 255 0.39 -14.14 -2.11
C TYR A 255 -0.98 -14.70 -1.77
N ARG A 256 -1.46 -15.65 -2.60
CA ARG A 256 -2.69 -16.38 -2.40
C ARG A 256 -2.41 -17.84 -2.10
N MET A 257 -2.71 -18.27 -0.90
CA MET A 257 -2.68 -19.65 -0.47
C MET A 257 -4.08 -20.26 -0.55
N LYS A 258 -4.25 -21.30 -1.35
CA LYS A 258 -5.49 -22.07 -1.46
C LYS A 258 -5.48 -23.20 -0.41
N PHE A 259 -6.56 -23.32 0.34
CA PHE A 259 -6.75 -24.47 1.23
C PHE A 259 -7.18 -25.72 0.47
N ARG A 260 -7.23 -26.85 1.17
CA ARG A 260 -7.73 -28.13 0.61
C ARG A 260 -9.17 -27.98 0.10
N ASN A 261 -9.99 -27.23 0.78
CA ASN A 261 -11.30 -26.81 0.29
C ASN A 261 -11.10 -25.52 -0.55
N PRO A 262 -11.33 -25.55 -1.89
CA PRO A 262 -11.04 -24.45 -2.79
C PRO A 262 -11.91 -23.20 -2.56
N VAL A 263 -13.00 -23.33 -1.80
CA VAL A 263 -13.87 -22.23 -1.41
C VAL A 263 -13.16 -21.26 -0.45
N TYR A 264 -12.17 -21.74 0.30
CA TYR A 264 -11.41 -20.91 1.22
C TYR A 264 -10.01 -20.63 0.68
N SER A 265 -9.55 -19.41 0.87
CA SER A 265 -8.17 -19.00 0.58
C SER A 265 -7.68 -18.00 1.61
N LEU A 266 -6.40 -18.09 1.97
CA LEU A 266 -5.70 -17.06 2.71
C LEU A 266 -4.98 -16.16 1.71
N ARG A 267 -5.27 -14.87 1.75
CA ARG A 267 -4.62 -13.86 0.91
C ARG A 267 -3.83 -12.91 1.79
N THR A 268 -2.53 -12.86 1.55
CA THR A 268 -1.63 -11.94 2.25
C THR A 268 -1.15 -10.90 1.28
N ALA A 269 -0.88 -9.71 1.78
CA ALA A 269 -0.23 -8.64 1.02
C ALA A 269 0.68 -7.84 1.94
N ALA A 270 1.71 -7.25 1.35
CA ALA A 270 2.59 -6.32 2.03
C ALA A 270 2.83 -5.11 1.13
N MET A 271 2.94 -3.95 1.73
CA MET A 271 3.32 -2.71 1.10
C MET A 271 4.37 -2.01 1.97
N PHE A 272 5.43 -1.56 1.32
CA PHE A 272 6.43 -0.68 1.91
C PHE A 272 6.45 0.61 1.09
N ARG A 273 6.47 1.74 1.75
CA ARG A 273 6.59 3.05 1.13
C ARG A 273 7.60 3.92 1.86
N THR A 274 8.26 4.80 1.13
CA THR A 274 9.22 5.75 1.67
C THR A 274 9.43 6.92 0.70
N ASP A 275 9.58 8.10 1.26
CA ASP A 275 10.05 9.33 0.59
C ASP A 275 11.53 9.61 0.88
N LEU A 276 12.25 8.62 1.44
CA LEU A 276 13.63 8.66 1.93
C LEU A 276 13.82 9.47 3.24
N GLN A 277 12.80 10.12 3.75
CA GLN A 277 12.81 10.80 5.06
C GLN A 277 12.02 9.99 6.09
N ALA A 278 10.87 9.48 5.66
CA ALA A 278 10.03 8.62 6.46
C ALA A 278 9.75 7.30 5.73
N TRP A 279 9.29 6.30 6.46
CA TRP A 279 8.85 5.04 5.88
C TRP A 279 7.65 4.48 6.62
N ARG A 280 6.81 3.76 5.90
CA ARG A 280 5.73 2.95 6.46
C ARG A 280 5.69 1.58 5.79
N ALA A 281 5.43 0.56 6.59
CA ALA A 281 5.21 -0.79 6.11
C ALA A 281 3.83 -1.26 6.58
N ASP A 282 3.10 -1.90 5.70
CA ASP A 282 1.78 -2.46 5.97
C ASP A 282 1.78 -3.93 5.57
N VAL A 283 1.30 -4.81 6.43
CA VAL A 283 1.17 -6.25 6.17
C VAL A 283 -0.25 -6.68 6.48
N SER A 284 -0.95 -7.23 5.50
CA SER A 284 -2.32 -7.70 5.66
C SER A 284 -2.46 -9.21 5.44
N ALA A 285 -3.36 -9.81 6.21
CA ALA A 285 -3.77 -11.20 6.04
C ALA A 285 -5.31 -11.28 6.07
N ARG A 286 -5.89 -11.91 5.06
CA ARG A 286 -7.34 -12.00 4.86
C ARG A 286 -7.75 -13.43 4.57
N LEU A 287 -8.67 -13.94 5.36
CA LEU A 287 -9.37 -15.18 5.08
C LEU A 287 -10.53 -14.88 4.15
N CYS A 288 -10.52 -15.47 2.96
CA CYS A 288 -11.54 -15.27 1.93
C CYS A 288 -12.37 -16.53 1.77
N TYR A 289 -13.68 -16.34 1.68
CA TYR A 289 -14.66 -17.33 1.30
C TYR A 289 -15.16 -17.00 -0.11
N ASP A 290 -14.81 -17.83 -1.08
CA ASP A 290 -15.20 -17.69 -2.50
C ASP A 290 -16.42 -18.60 -2.76
N GLY A 291 -17.64 -18.16 -2.40
CA GLY A 291 -18.89 -18.90 -2.61
C GLY A 291 -19.46 -18.70 -4.02
N GLU A 292 -20.47 -19.51 -4.38
CA GLU A 292 -21.12 -19.46 -5.71
C GLU A 292 -21.78 -18.11 -6.01
N LYS A 293 -22.39 -17.48 -5.01
CA LYS A 293 -23.13 -16.23 -5.16
C LYS A 293 -22.30 -14.98 -4.92
N GLY A 294 -21.14 -15.11 -4.29
CA GLY A 294 -20.32 -13.96 -3.94
C GLY A 294 -19.12 -14.35 -3.10
N ARG A 295 -18.28 -13.40 -2.84
CA ARG A 295 -17.08 -13.54 -2.01
C ARG A 295 -17.23 -12.72 -0.74
N MET A 296 -16.75 -13.24 0.37
CA MET A 296 -16.60 -12.49 1.62
C MET A 296 -15.15 -12.61 2.11
N TYR A 297 -14.70 -11.61 2.82
CA TYR A 297 -13.42 -11.71 3.50
C TYR A 297 -13.47 -11.02 4.86
N ALA A 298 -12.67 -11.55 5.78
CA ALA A 298 -12.32 -10.91 7.03
C ALA A 298 -10.81 -10.99 7.20
N GLY A 299 -10.20 -9.98 7.79
CA GLY A 299 -8.76 -9.94 7.93
C GLY A 299 -8.27 -8.87 8.88
N VAL A 300 -6.94 -8.81 8.95
CA VAL A 300 -6.23 -7.83 9.75
C VAL A 300 -5.12 -7.19 8.92
N ASN A 301 -4.85 -5.93 9.19
CA ASN A 301 -3.66 -5.22 8.72
C ASN A 301 -2.84 -4.82 9.94
N TYR A 302 -1.54 -4.95 9.83
CA TYR A 302 -0.57 -4.52 10.83
C TYR A 302 0.45 -3.58 10.20
N SER A 303 0.57 -2.39 10.74
CA SER A 303 1.57 -1.39 10.38
C SER A 303 2.50 -1.23 11.57
N PRO A 304 3.73 -1.76 11.51
CA PRO A 304 4.69 -1.67 12.62
C PRO A 304 4.85 -0.24 13.12
N MET A 305 4.79 -0.05 14.44
CA MET A 305 4.93 1.23 15.14
C MET A 305 3.83 2.26 14.84
N THR A 306 2.84 1.94 14.00
CA THR A 306 1.79 2.87 13.59
C THR A 306 0.43 2.37 14.07
N SER A 307 -0.05 1.21 13.59
CA SER A 307 -1.45 0.82 13.78
C SER A 307 -1.72 -0.67 13.57
N VAL A 308 -2.90 -1.07 14.03
CA VAL A 308 -3.54 -2.36 13.70
C VAL A 308 -4.92 -2.06 13.14
N ALA A 309 -5.33 -2.75 12.09
CA ALA A 309 -6.66 -2.57 11.53
C ALA A 309 -7.40 -3.90 11.32
N LEU A 310 -8.72 -3.83 11.43
CA LEU A 310 -9.66 -4.88 11.07
C LEU A 310 -10.18 -4.62 9.66
N LEU A 311 -10.27 -5.68 8.85
CA LEU A 311 -10.69 -5.64 7.45
C LEU A 311 -11.90 -6.54 7.27
N LEU A 312 -12.97 -6.02 6.68
CA LEU A 312 -14.18 -6.77 6.32
C LEU A 312 -14.59 -6.40 4.89
N GLY A 313 -15.15 -7.36 4.17
CA GLY A 313 -15.71 -7.03 2.86
C GLY A 313 -16.52 -8.16 2.22
N LEU A 314 -17.32 -7.75 1.25
CA LEU A 314 -18.26 -8.57 0.51
C LEU A 314 -18.24 -8.17 -0.96
N THR A 315 -18.13 -9.17 -1.84
CA THR A 315 -18.32 -9.00 -3.28
C THR A 315 -19.57 -9.77 -3.72
N PHE A 316 -20.50 -9.09 -4.35
CA PHE A 316 -21.74 -9.68 -4.86
C PHE A 316 -22.09 -9.11 -6.22
N ARG A 317 -22.31 -9.97 -7.23
CA ARG A 317 -22.65 -9.57 -8.60
C ARG A 317 -21.76 -8.49 -9.21
N GLY A 318 -20.45 -8.57 -8.97
CA GLY A 318 -19.47 -7.60 -9.47
C GLY A 318 -19.30 -6.35 -8.62
N VAL A 319 -20.21 -6.10 -7.66
CA VAL A 319 -20.06 -5.02 -6.68
C VAL A 319 -19.23 -5.53 -5.50
N ASP A 320 -18.16 -4.81 -5.16
CA ASP A 320 -17.27 -5.07 -4.02
C ASP A 320 -17.44 -3.94 -3.01
N ILE A 321 -17.74 -4.28 -1.78
CA ILE A 321 -17.87 -3.32 -0.68
C ILE A 321 -16.98 -3.81 0.44
N GLY A 322 -16.15 -2.92 0.99
CA GLY A 322 -15.33 -3.25 2.12
C GLY A 322 -15.19 -2.09 3.08
N TYR A 323 -14.94 -2.46 4.31
CA TYR A 323 -14.76 -1.53 5.42
C TYR A 323 -13.51 -1.93 6.21
N SER A 324 -12.76 -0.94 6.63
CA SER A 324 -11.69 -1.13 7.60
C SER A 324 -11.77 -0.13 8.74
N TYR A 325 -11.38 -0.61 9.91
CA TYR A 325 -11.21 0.18 11.12
C TYR A 325 -9.77 0.06 11.60
N GLU A 326 -9.06 1.18 11.63
CA GLU A 326 -7.64 1.24 11.99
C GLU A 326 -7.47 1.94 13.33
N MET A 327 -6.82 1.23 14.26
CA MET A 327 -6.48 1.72 15.60
C MET A 327 -4.98 2.02 15.67
N TYR A 328 -4.64 3.23 16.07
CA TYR A 328 -3.24 3.62 16.25
C TYR A 328 -2.68 3.00 17.54
N THR A 329 -1.48 2.43 17.43
CA THR A 329 -0.76 1.78 18.54
C THR A 329 0.44 2.58 19.02
N GLY A 330 0.81 3.63 18.29
CA GLY A 330 1.90 4.54 18.59
C GLY A 330 1.48 6.00 18.45
N GLY A 331 2.18 6.92 19.15
CA GLY A 331 1.90 8.35 19.09
C GLY A 331 0.68 8.76 19.90
N ILE A 332 -0.11 9.68 19.37
CA ILE A 332 -1.36 10.13 19.98
C ILE A 332 -2.40 9.02 19.81
N ALA A 333 -2.74 8.34 20.89
CA ALA A 333 -3.81 7.34 20.89
C ALA A 333 -5.15 8.05 20.70
N VAL A 334 -5.71 7.96 19.50
CA VAL A 334 -7.01 8.56 19.18
C VAL A 334 -8.11 7.56 19.50
N GLN A 335 -9.08 7.97 20.31
CA GLN A 335 -10.14 7.09 20.80
C GLN A 335 -11.02 6.51 19.67
N ASN A 336 -11.20 7.26 18.57
CA ASN A 336 -12.13 6.88 17.51
C ASN A 336 -11.46 6.27 16.27
N GLY A 337 -10.13 6.20 16.21
CA GLY A 337 -9.38 5.56 15.12
C GLY A 337 -9.62 6.17 13.74
N THR A 338 -9.31 5.39 12.71
CA THR A 338 -9.51 5.75 11.29
C THR A 338 -10.49 4.78 10.65
N HIS A 339 -11.42 5.33 9.90
CA HIS A 339 -12.45 4.59 9.18
C HIS A 339 -12.23 4.70 7.68
N GLU A 340 -12.27 3.57 6.99
CA GLU A 340 -12.18 3.52 5.54
C GLU A 340 -13.32 2.67 4.97
N LEU A 341 -14.04 3.23 4.02
CA LEU A 341 -15.06 2.55 3.25
C LEU A 341 -14.61 2.51 1.80
N HIS A 342 -14.69 1.35 1.15
CA HIS A 342 -14.51 1.27 -0.29
C HIS A 342 -15.67 0.57 -0.98
N ILE A 343 -15.88 0.99 -2.21
CA ILE A 343 -16.81 0.38 -3.14
C ILE A 343 -16.10 0.17 -4.47
N GLY A 344 -16.29 -1.01 -5.05
CA GLY A 344 -15.76 -1.34 -6.37
C GLY A 344 -16.84 -1.95 -7.24
N TYR A 345 -16.70 -1.82 -8.55
CA TYR A 345 -17.52 -2.50 -9.52
C TYR A 345 -16.67 -3.08 -10.63
N GLN A 346 -16.88 -4.37 -10.90
CA GLN A 346 -16.19 -5.11 -11.94
C GLN A 346 -17.18 -5.58 -12.98
N MET A 347 -16.99 -5.12 -14.21
CA MET A 347 -17.81 -5.51 -15.34
C MET A 347 -16.96 -6.27 -16.37
N GLU A 348 -17.36 -7.48 -16.72
CA GLU A 348 -16.70 -8.25 -17.79
C GLU A 348 -16.90 -7.55 -19.13
N LEU A 349 -15.79 -7.22 -19.81
CA LEU A 349 -15.81 -6.66 -21.15
C LEU A 349 -15.72 -7.80 -22.16
N ASN A 350 -16.73 -7.90 -23.03
CA ASN A 350 -16.73 -8.86 -24.12
C ASN A 350 -15.79 -8.38 -25.22
N LEU A 351 -14.46 -8.64 -25.05
CA LEU A 351 -13.40 -8.18 -25.97
C LEU A 351 -13.32 -8.98 -27.28
N THR A 352 -14.12 -10.04 -27.42
CA THR A 352 -14.15 -10.85 -28.64
C THR A 352 -15.25 -10.36 -29.56
N LYS A 353 -14.87 -9.93 -30.77
CA LYS A 353 -15.82 -9.77 -31.90
C LYS A 353 -16.66 -11.06 -32.01
N LYS A 354 -18.01 -10.91 -32.14
CA LYS A 354 -19.00 -11.99 -32.32
C LYS A 354 -18.42 -13.14 -33.18
N GLY A 355 -18.08 -14.24 -32.54
CA GLY A 355 -17.59 -15.44 -33.23
C GLY A 355 -16.83 -16.37 -32.30
N LYS A 356 -17.56 -17.23 -31.60
CA LYS A 356 -17.16 -18.36 -30.75
C LYS A 356 -17.02 -18.10 -29.26
N ASN A 357 -17.99 -18.72 -28.54
CA ASN A 357 -18.04 -18.93 -27.11
C ASN A 357 -16.68 -19.29 -26.50
N ARG A 358 -16.17 -18.43 -25.65
CA ARG A 358 -15.12 -18.79 -24.69
C ARG A 358 -15.47 -18.16 -23.35
N HIS A 359 -16.07 -18.95 -22.47
CA HIS A 359 -16.18 -18.63 -21.07
C HIS A 359 -14.75 -18.65 -20.47
N GLN A 360 -14.19 -17.50 -20.23
CA GLN A 360 -12.99 -17.39 -19.40
C GLN A 360 -13.44 -16.84 -18.04
N SER A 361 -13.34 -17.70 -17.04
CA SER A 361 -13.53 -17.32 -15.65
C SER A 361 -12.44 -16.33 -15.25
N VAL A 362 -12.81 -15.11 -14.96
CA VAL A 362 -11.90 -14.09 -14.41
C VAL A 362 -11.76 -14.33 -12.91
N ARG A 363 -10.61 -14.78 -12.47
CA ARG A 363 -10.29 -14.97 -11.06
C ARG A 363 -9.24 -13.95 -10.65
N TRP A 364 -9.55 -13.17 -9.64
CA TRP A 364 -8.67 -12.16 -9.06
C TRP A 364 -7.85 -12.68 -7.90
N LEU A 365 -6.61 -12.23 -7.83
CA LEU A 365 -5.76 -12.32 -6.62
C LEU A 365 -6.08 -11.21 -5.65
#